data_50bfc09bebd42e865bda9e3729e6500b
#
_entry.id   50bfc09bebd42e865bda9e3729e6500b
#
_cell.length_a   1.000
_cell.length_b   1.000
_cell.length_c   1.000
_cell.angle_alpha   90.00
_cell.angle_beta   90.00
_cell.angle_gamma   90.00
#
_symmetry.space_group_name_H-M   'P 1'
#
loop_
_entity.id
_entity.type
_entity.pdbx_description
1 polymer ?
#
loop_
_entity_poly.entity_id
_entity_poly.type
_entity_poly.pdbx_seq_one_letter_code
_entity_poly.pdbx_strand_id
1 'polypeptide(L)'
;MLATDLLLLALDDERGTVLPQAAIGLDYGLAGAVVMELALRGRIRLDGEVVSTTGTATDDALLDDVLRTIAATPGKDLSHWVRHLSRDLNGLRQRLLDRLVARGTLEKRERRVLLLFHQNVYPERDARVEHDIRARVDAALLHGEMPDAPTACLMHLAAACRVTDAIYPRDQHEAIKARIAELDDAGAAGANVVAALVAQAETAAVTAATMAAITASTVAATSSATAAACSASTVACH
;
A
#
# COMPACT_ATOMS: atom_id res chain seq x y z
N MET A 1 -7.56 -5.69 9.75
CA MET A 1 -7.17 -4.27 9.54
C MET A 1 -6.67 -4.14 8.11
N LEU A 2 -7.22 -3.19 7.33
CA LEU A 2 -6.92 -3.07 5.90
C LEU A 2 -5.41 -3.06 5.57
N ALA A 3 -4.60 -2.34 6.35
CA ALA A 3 -3.16 -2.26 6.08
C ALA A 3 -2.43 -3.60 6.31
N THR A 4 -2.83 -4.42 7.28
CA THR A 4 -2.26 -5.76 7.47
C THR A 4 -2.72 -6.71 6.37
N ASP A 5 -3.96 -6.59 5.92
CA ASP A 5 -4.54 -7.44 4.90
C ASP A 5 -3.89 -7.14 3.53
N LEU A 6 -3.71 -5.84 3.20
CA LEU A 6 -2.97 -5.43 2.01
C LEU A 6 -1.51 -5.89 2.03
N LEU A 7 -0.85 -5.79 3.20
CA LEU A 7 0.54 -6.22 3.34
C LEU A 7 0.69 -7.73 3.13
N LEU A 8 -0.22 -8.55 3.68
CA LEU A 8 -0.21 -10.01 3.47
C LEU A 8 -0.35 -10.34 1.98
N LEU A 9 -1.33 -9.78 1.29
CA LEU A 9 -1.50 -9.98 -0.17
C LEU A 9 -0.30 -9.51 -1.01
N ALA A 10 0.53 -8.60 -0.48
CA ALA A 10 1.69 -8.05 -1.17
C ALA A 10 3.00 -8.78 -0.87
N LEU A 11 3.00 -9.79 -0.01
CA LEU A 11 4.16 -10.62 0.30
C LEU A 11 4.16 -11.90 -0.56
N ASP A 12 5.35 -12.41 -0.83
CA ASP A 12 5.56 -13.76 -1.36
C ASP A 12 5.55 -14.73 -0.16
N ASP A 13 4.65 -15.69 -0.17
CA ASP A 13 4.35 -16.59 0.95
C ASP A 13 5.59 -17.39 1.41
N GLU A 14 6.38 -17.87 0.43
CA GLU A 14 7.56 -18.70 0.69
C GLU A 14 8.80 -17.86 1.00
N ARG A 15 9.01 -16.78 0.24
CA ARG A 15 10.22 -15.94 0.35
C ARG A 15 10.10 -14.92 1.47
N GLY A 16 8.88 -14.54 1.84
CA GLY A 16 8.61 -13.49 2.82
C GLY A 16 9.12 -12.11 2.42
N THR A 17 9.17 -11.84 1.11
CA THR A 17 9.58 -10.56 0.52
C THR A 17 8.42 -9.91 -0.21
N VAL A 18 8.44 -8.59 -0.34
CA VAL A 18 7.41 -7.89 -1.12
C VAL A 18 7.47 -8.33 -2.58
N LEU A 19 6.30 -8.60 -3.17
CA LEU A 19 6.15 -8.90 -4.59
C LEU A 19 6.69 -7.75 -5.45
N PRO A 20 7.52 -8.02 -6.47
CA PRO A 20 8.19 -6.98 -7.25
C PRO A 20 7.25 -5.93 -7.85
N GLN A 21 6.06 -6.35 -8.30
CA GLN A 21 5.05 -5.47 -8.89
C GLN A 21 4.51 -4.45 -7.88
N ALA A 22 4.36 -4.85 -6.61
CA ALA A 22 3.84 -4.01 -5.54
C ALA A 22 4.91 -3.11 -4.90
N ALA A 23 6.19 -3.37 -5.09
CA ALA A 23 7.29 -2.77 -4.34
C ALA A 23 7.30 -1.24 -4.33
N ILE A 24 6.90 -0.58 -5.44
CA ILE A 24 6.92 0.89 -5.59
C ILE A 24 5.73 1.54 -4.88
N GLY A 25 4.54 0.95 -5.00
CA GLY A 25 3.28 1.54 -4.51
C GLY A 25 2.91 1.17 -3.08
N LEU A 26 3.51 0.10 -2.54
CA LEU A 26 3.04 -0.51 -1.30
C LEU A 26 3.04 0.44 -0.10
N ASP A 27 4.08 1.23 0.12
CA ASP A 27 4.13 2.13 1.29
C ASP A 27 3.04 3.21 1.24
N TYR A 28 2.72 3.70 0.05
CA TYR A 28 1.59 4.62 -0.16
C TYR A 28 0.25 3.91 0.06
N GLY A 29 0.11 2.68 -0.44
CA GLY A 29 -1.07 1.86 -0.22
C GLY A 29 -1.29 1.53 1.25
N LEU A 30 -0.24 1.20 2.01
CA LEU A 30 -0.33 0.95 3.45
C LEU A 30 -0.75 2.21 4.21
N ALA A 31 -0.21 3.38 3.84
CA ALA A 31 -0.64 4.66 4.40
C ALA A 31 -2.11 4.96 4.09
N GLY A 32 -2.53 4.78 2.83
CA GLY A 32 -3.93 4.88 2.42
C GLY A 32 -4.84 3.92 3.18
N ALA A 33 -4.42 2.67 3.33
CA ALA A 33 -5.16 1.65 4.07
C ALA A 33 -5.40 2.04 5.55
N VAL A 34 -4.41 2.67 6.21
CA VAL A 34 -4.56 3.17 7.58
C VAL A 34 -5.59 4.30 7.63
N VAL A 35 -5.52 5.25 6.69
CA VAL A 35 -6.49 6.37 6.64
C VAL A 35 -7.90 5.86 6.34
N MET A 36 -8.05 4.92 5.39
CA MET A 36 -9.35 4.29 5.09
C MET A 36 -9.91 3.52 6.29
N GLU A 37 -9.07 2.78 7.02
CA GLU A 37 -9.48 2.10 8.24
C GLU A 37 -10.05 3.07 9.27
N LEU A 38 -9.39 4.22 9.46
CA LEU A 38 -9.88 5.28 10.35
C LEU A 38 -11.22 5.86 9.90
N ALA A 39 -11.42 6.03 8.60
CA ALA A 39 -12.68 6.49 8.04
C ALA A 39 -13.80 5.45 8.21
N LEU A 40 -13.54 4.19 7.90
CA LEU A 40 -14.48 3.08 8.11
C LEU A 40 -14.93 2.96 9.57
N ARG A 41 -14.01 3.24 10.50
CA ARG A 41 -14.32 3.27 11.94
C ARG A 41 -14.97 4.58 12.39
N GLY A 42 -15.22 5.54 11.50
CA GLY A 42 -15.79 6.84 11.83
C GLY A 42 -14.87 7.70 12.71
N ARG A 43 -13.55 7.48 12.69
CA ARG A 43 -12.57 8.23 13.50
C ARG A 43 -12.03 9.46 12.80
N ILE A 44 -12.18 9.51 11.48
CA ILE A 44 -11.92 10.70 10.66
C ILE A 44 -13.10 11.00 9.76
N ARG A 45 -13.20 12.24 9.30
CA ARG A 45 -14.15 12.73 8.30
C ARG A 45 -13.40 13.52 7.24
N LEU A 46 -13.98 13.56 6.05
CA LEU A 46 -13.60 14.47 4.99
C LEU A 46 -14.55 15.65 4.99
N ASP A 47 -14.01 16.84 5.16
CA ASP A 47 -14.72 18.12 5.01
C ASP A 47 -14.23 18.73 3.69
N GLY A 48 -14.87 18.37 2.57
CA GLY A 48 -14.31 18.55 1.24
C GLY A 48 -13.11 17.63 1.04
N GLU A 49 -11.93 18.22 0.80
CA GLU A 49 -10.67 17.46 0.67
C GLU A 49 -9.92 17.34 2.01
N VAL A 50 -10.30 18.13 3.02
CA VAL A 50 -9.61 18.22 4.30
C VAL A 50 -9.98 17.03 5.20
N VAL A 51 -8.95 16.37 5.74
CA VAL A 51 -9.11 15.30 6.72
C VAL A 51 -9.18 15.88 8.12
N SER A 52 -10.25 15.59 8.85
CA SER A 52 -10.44 15.98 10.25
C SER A 52 -10.72 14.77 11.15
N THR A 53 -10.30 14.85 12.41
CA THR A 53 -10.56 13.79 13.40
C THR A 53 -11.87 14.02 14.11
N THR A 54 -12.54 12.94 14.51
CA THR A 54 -13.76 13.01 15.35
C THR A 54 -13.46 13.10 16.84
N GLY A 55 -12.17 13.04 17.24
CA GLY A 55 -11.73 13.14 18.64
C GLY A 55 -11.88 11.84 19.45
N THR A 56 -12.35 10.74 18.86
CA THR A 56 -12.53 9.45 19.55
C THR A 56 -11.35 8.53 19.28
N ALA A 57 -10.72 8.00 20.33
CA ALA A 57 -9.67 7.00 20.23
C ALA A 57 -10.18 5.66 19.66
N THR A 58 -9.26 4.84 19.19
CA THR A 58 -9.50 3.46 18.77
C THR A 58 -9.00 2.50 19.86
N ASP A 59 -9.12 1.22 19.61
CA ASP A 59 -8.52 0.14 20.40
C ASP A 59 -7.15 -0.29 19.86
N ASP A 60 -6.58 0.50 18.93
CA ASP A 60 -5.37 0.19 18.18
C ASP A 60 -4.34 1.31 18.30
N ALA A 61 -3.21 1.03 18.96
CA ALA A 61 -2.17 2.02 19.22
C ALA A 61 -1.57 2.64 17.94
N LEU A 62 -1.49 1.89 16.83
CA LEU A 62 -1.00 2.44 15.56
C LEU A 62 -2.00 3.46 14.99
N LEU A 63 -3.28 3.12 15.00
CA LEU A 63 -4.33 4.02 14.53
C LEU A 63 -4.43 5.27 15.41
N ASP A 64 -4.28 5.12 16.73
CA ASP A 64 -4.29 6.24 17.67
C ASP A 64 -3.08 7.17 17.50
N ASP A 65 -1.90 6.63 17.15
CA ASP A 65 -0.72 7.42 16.78
C ASP A 65 -1.02 8.29 15.55
N VAL A 66 -1.65 7.70 14.53
CA VAL A 66 -2.05 8.42 13.32
C VAL A 66 -3.09 9.50 13.63
N LEU A 67 -4.12 9.17 14.42
CA LEU A 67 -5.13 10.15 14.84
C LEU A 67 -4.53 11.34 15.57
N ARG A 68 -3.57 11.11 16.48
CA ARG A 68 -2.86 12.18 17.18
C ARG A 68 -2.08 13.06 16.20
N THR A 69 -1.44 12.46 15.20
CA THR A 69 -0.68 13.19 14.17
C THR A 69 -1.62 14.06 13.32
N ILE A 70 -2.77 13.52 12.90
CA ILE A 70 -3.80 14.27 12.16
C ILE A 70 -4.34 15.42 13.00
N ALA A 71 -4.67 15.17 14.26
CA ALA A 71 -5.20 16.18 15.17
C ALA A 71 -4.19 17.33 15.45
N ALA A 72 -2.89 17.01 15.49
CA ALA A 72 -1.83 17.99 15.71
C ALA A 72 -1.58 18.92 14.50
N THR A 73 -2.03 18.51 13.28
CA THR A 73 -1.78 19.28 12.04
C THR A 73 -3.07 19.41 11.23
N PRO A 74 -4.05 20.21 11.69
CA PRO A 74 -5.33 20.35 11.01
C PRO A 74 -5.20 21.02 9.64
N GLY A 75 -6.24 20.88 8.80
CA GLY A 75 -6.34 21.56 7.51
C GLY A 75 -5.54 20.93 6.37
N LYS A 76 -5.13 19.68 6.51
CA LYS A 76 -4.42 18.93 5.47
C LYS A 76 -5.37 18.00 4.72
N ASP A 77 -5.11 17.85 3.42
CA ASP A 77 -5.83 16.95 2.54
C ASP A 77 -5.37 15.49 2.67
N LEU A 78 -6.12 14.59 2.06
CA LEU A 78 -5.81 13.17 2.06
C LEU A 78 -4.45 12.87 1.41
N SER A 79 -4.12 13.55 0.31
CA SER A 79 -2.85 13.36 -0.41
C SER A 79 -1.65 13.73 0.47
N HIS A 80 -1.78 14.78 1.29
CA HIS A 80 -0.78 15.13 2.28
C HIS A 80 -0.59 13.99 3.28
N TRP A 81 -1.68 13.44 3.83
CA TRP A 81 -1.61 12.39 4.84
C TRP A 81 -1.03 11.10 4.29
N VAL A 82 -1.44 10.66 3.11
CA VAL A 82 -0.86 9.47 2.46
C VAL A 82 0.65 9.64 2.27
N ARG A 83 1.12 10.80 1.77
CA ARG A 83 2.55 11.07 1.60
C ARG A 83 3.30 11.19 2.93
N HIS A 84 2.70 11.83 3.93
CA HIS A 84 3.29 11.98 5.24
C HIS A 84 3.47 10.62 5.92
N LEU A 85 2.41 9.84 5.98
CA LEU A 85 2.40 8.52 6.62
C LEU A 85 3.29 7.51 5.89
N SER A 86 3.43 7.60 4.57
CA SER A 86 4.34 6.70 3.83
C SER A 86 5.82 6.98 4.11
N ARG A 87 6.19 8.20 4.53
CA ARG A 87 7.58 8.61 4.75
C ARG A 87 7.98 8.68 6.23
N ASP A 88 7.10 9.21 7.07
CA ASP A 88 7.45 9.68 8.42
C ASP A 88 6.97 8.76 9.55
N LEU A 89 6.04 7.85 9.31
CA LEU A 89 5.71 6.84 10.32
C LEU A 89 6.79 5.76 10.38
N ASN A 90 8.00 6.17 10.75
CA ASN A 90 9.16 5.37 11.18
C ASN A 90 9.01 3.87 10.93
N GLY A 91 8.93 3.48 9.64
CA GLY A 91 8.72 2.10 9.29
C GLY A 91 7.28 1.62 9.51
N LEU A 92 6.24 2.34 9.01
CA LEU A 92 4.85 1.84 9.04
C LEU A 92 4.79 0.38 8.60
N ARG A 93 5.43 0.04 7.48
CA ARG A 93 5.57 -1.34 7.01
C ARG A 93 6.21 -2.23 8.07
N GLN A 94 7.27 -1.78 8.74
CA GLN A 94 7.93 -2.57 9.78
C GLN A 94 7.01 -2.79 10.99
N ARG A 95 6.29 -1.78 11.44
CA ARG A 95 5.30 -1.92 12.54
C ARG A 95 4.20 -2.91 12.20
N LEU A 96 3.75 -2.93 10.94
CA LEU A 96 2.74 -3.89 10.46
C LEU A 96 3.31 -5.31 10.38
N LEU A 97 4.55 -5.48 9.90
CA LEU A 97 5.26 -6.77 9.89
C LEU A 97 5.46 -7.30 11.32
N ASP A 98 5.94 -6.46 12.23
CA ASP A 98 6.14 -6.84 13.64
C ASP A 98 4.80 -7.24 14.31
N ARG A 99 3.70 -6.57 13.97
CA ARG A 99 2.35 -6.94 14.40
C ARG A 99 1.93 -8.32 13.88
N LEU A 100 2.17 -8.61 12.61
CA LEU A 100 1.85 -9.92 12.01
C LEU A 100 2.71 -11.04 12.61
N VAL A 101 3.97 -10.76 12.91
CA VAL A 101 4.86 -11.67 13.63
C VAL A 101 4.36 -11.92 15.07
N ALA A 102 3.98 -10.86 15.79
CA ALA A 102 3.45 -10.98 17.14
C ALA A 102 2.14 -11.79 17.20
N ARG A 103 1.33 -11.74 16.15
CA ARG A 103 0.11 -12.54 15.99
C ARG A 103 0.37 -13.97 15.52
N GLY A 104 1.60 -14.29 15.14
CA GLY A 104 2.01 -15.60 14.64
C GLY A 104 1.57 -15.88 13.18
N THR A 105 1.10 -14.87 12.45
CA THR A 105 0.77 -14.99 11.03
C THR A 105 2.03 -15.09 10.18
N LEU A 106 3.04 -14.28 10.48
CA LEU A 106 4.35 -14.31 9.83
C LEU A 106 5.45 -14.76 10.79
N GLU A 107 6.56 -15.21 10.24
CA GLU A 107 7.79 -15.49 10.98
C GLU A 107 8.90 -14.55 10.49
N LYS A 108 9.62 -13.91 11.42
CA LYS A 108 10.80 -13.11 11.04
C LYS A 108 12.02 -14.01 10.94
N ARG A 109 12.65 -14.05 9.76
CA ARG A 109 13.88 -14.77 9.48
C ARG A 109 14.95 -13.84 8.91
N GLU A 110 16.21 -14.10 9.25
CA GLU A 110 17.35 -13.45 8.60
C GLU A 110 17.84 -14.28 7.42
N ARG A 111 17.91 -13.65 6.25
CA ARG A 111 18.49 -14.25 5.04
C ARG A 111 19.79 -13.55 4.69
N ARG A 112 20.85 -14.32 4.46
CA ARG A 112 22.10 -13.78 3.91
C ARG A 112 21.99 -13.61 2.40
N VAL A 113 22.24 -12.39 1.93
CA VAL A 113 22.29 -12.06 0.50
C VAL A 113 23.72 -11.72 0.15
N LEU A 114 24.27 -12.38 -0.88
CA LEU A 114 25.65 -12.18 -1.39
C LEU A 114 26.74 -12.28 -0.30
N LEU A 115 26.58 -13.16 0.70
CA LEU A 115 27.50 -13.43 1.80
C LEU A 115 27.81 -12.23 2.74
N LEU A 116 27.43 -11.01 2.38
CA LEU A 116 27.81 -9.79 3.10
C LEU A 116 26.61 -9.01 3.69
N PHE A 117 25.42 -9.20 3.17
CA PHE A 117 24.23 -8.45 3.59
C PHE A 117 23.24 -9.37 4.29
N HIS A 118 22.70 -8.90 5.42
CA HIS A 118 21.59 -9.55 6.12
C HIS A 118 20.30 -8.83 5.73
N GLN A 119 19.30 -9.57 5.28
CA GLN A 119 17.98 -9.08 4.98
C GLN A 119 16.97 -9.81 5.85
N ASN A 120 16.08 -9.06 6.52
CA ASN A 120 14.94 -9.65 7.17
C ASN A 120 13.91 -10.05 6.12
N VAL A 121 13.42 -11.28 6.22
CA VAL A 121 12.34 -11.82 5.40
C VAL A 121 11.22 -12.31 6.32
N TYR A 122 10.00 -12.32 5.84
CA TYR A 122 8.81 -12.56 6.63
C TYR A 122 7.92 -13.63 5.98
N PRO A 123 8.42 -14.89 5.86
CA PRO A 123 7.61 -15.97 5.29
C PRO A 123 6.37 -16.22 6.14
N GLU A 124 5.35 -16.72 5.49
CA GLU A 124 4.10 -17.07 6.12
C GLU A 124 4.29 -18.23 7.10
N ARG A 125 3.64 -18.13 8.27
CA ARG A 125 3.61 -19.17 9.29
C ARG A 125 2.22 -19.77 9.44
N ASP A 126 1.18 -18.96 9.25
CA ASP A 126 -0.22 -19.37 9.30
C ASP A 126 -0.97 -18.87 8.05
N ALA A 127 -1.05 -19.73 7.04
CA ALA A 127 -1.68 -19.50 5.76
C ALA A 127 -3.19 -19.22 5.82
N ARG A 128 -3.86 -19.52 6.93
CA ARG A 128 -5.31 -19.35 7.03
C ARG A 128 -5.74 -17.91 6.90
N VAL A 129 -4.95 -16.99 7.48
CA VAL A 129 -5.31 -15.56 7.49
C VAL A 129 -5.27 -14.97 6.08
N GLU A 130 -4.20 -15.25 5.31
CA GLU A 130 -4.12 -14.81 3.92
C GLU A 130 -5.16 -15.50 3.04
N HIS A 131 -5.34 -16.82 3.22
CA HIS A 131 -6.35 -17.57 2.49
C HIS A 131 -7.76 -16.98 2.67
N ASP A 132 -8.15 -16.62 3.88
CA ASP A 132 -9.44 -16.00 4.18
C ASP A 132 -9.57 -14.61 3.52
N ILE A 133 -8.48 -13.83 3.49
CA ILE A 133 -8.46 -12.53 2.81
C ILE A 133 -8.61 -12.73 1.31
N ARG A 134 -7.83 -13.63 0.73
CA ARG A 134 -7.85 -13.97 -0.70
C ARG A 134 -9.21 -14.49 -1.12
N ALA A 135 -9.80 -15.40 -0.36
CA ALA A 135 -11.13 -15.95 -0.66
C ALA A 135 -12.22 -14.87 -0.75
N ARG A 136 -12.20 -13.86 0.14
CA ARG A 136 -13.16 -12.74 0.08
C ARG A 136 -12.92 -11.85 -1.15
N VAL A 137 -11.68 -11.60 -1.50
CA VAL A 137 -11.32 -10.81 -2.68
C VAL A 137 -11.68 -11.57 -3.96
N ASP A 138 -11.38 -12.88 -4.03
CA ASP A 138 -11.71 -13.74 -5.16
C ASP A 138 -13.23 -13.85 -5.37
N ALA A 139 -14.00 -14.00 -4.30
CA ALA A 139 -15.47 -14.03 -4.36
C ALA A 139 -16.03 -12.76 -5.04
N ALA A 140 -15.49 -11.60 -4.74
CA ALA A 140 -15.93 -10.34 -5.33
C ALA A 140 -15.41 -10.14 -6.75
N LEU A 141 -14.12 -10.43 -7.02
CA LEU A 141 -13.49 -10.15 -8.31
C LEU A 141 -13.79 -11.20 -9.37
N LEU A 142 -13.83 -12.50 -8.99
CA LEU A 142 -13.91 -13.61 -9.92
C LEU A 142 -15.30 -14.28 -9.95
N HIS A 143 -16.04 -14.23 -8.83
CA HIS A 143 -17.32 -14.94 -8.70
C HIS A 143 -18.54 -14.01 -8.67
N GLY A 144 -18.33 -12.71 -8.83
CA GLY A 144 -19.42 -11.73 -8.97
C GLY A 144 -20.15 -11.39 -7.67
N GLU A 145 -19.62 -11.80 -6.50
CA GLU A 145 -20.21 -11.46 -5.22
C GLU A 145 -20.07 -9.96 -4.91
N MET A 146 -21.02 -9.43 -4.11
CA MET A 146 -20.93 -8.03 -3.64
C MET A 146 -20.02 -7.99 -2.41
N PRO A 147 -18.91 -7.24 -2.45
CA PRO A 147 -18.01 -7.10 -1.32
C PRO A 147 -18.61 -6.22 -0.22
N ASP A 148 -18.22 -6.47 1.03
CA ASP A 148 -18.42 -5.51 2.10
C ASP A 148 -17.46 -4.30 1.93
N ALA A 149 -17.71 -3.21 2.66
CA ALA A 149 -16.93 -1.99 2.51
C ALA A 149 -15.41 -2.19 2.79
N PRO A 150 -14.97 -2.94 3.81
CA PRO A 150 -13.55 -3.26 3.99
C PRO A 150 -12.94 -4.04 2.82
N THR A 151 -13.66 -5.03 2.28
CA THR A 151 -13.17 -5.82 1.12
C THR A 151 -13.09 -4.96 -0.14
N ALA A 152 -14.10 -4.10 -0.40
CA ALA A 152 -14.07 -3.15 -1.50
C ALA A 152 -12.84 -2.22 -1.40
N CYS A 153 -12.61 -1.60 -0.24
CA CYS A 153 -11.41 -0.78 -0.01
C CYS A 153 -10.10 -1.55 -0.25
N LEU A 154 -10.02 -2.80 0.21
CA LEU A 154 -8.85 -3.63 0.02
C LEU A 154 -8.59 -3.93 -1.46
N MET A 155 -9.63 -4.22 -2.24
CA MET A 155 -9.53 -4.47 -3.69
C MET A 155 -8.98 -3.26 -4.44
N HIS A 156 -9.50 -2.06 -4.16
CA HIS A 156 -9.01 -0.82 -4.76
C HIS A 156 -7.55 -0.53 -4.41
N LEU A 157 -7.18 -0.68 -3.14
CA LEU A 157 -5.79 -0.51 -2.69
C LEU A 157 -4.86 -1.54 -3.33
N ALA A 158 -5.29 -2.80 -3.43
CA ALA A 158 -4.52 -3.86 -4.07
C ALA A 158 -4.30 -3.58 -5.57
N ALA A 159 -5.32 -3.08 -6.28
CA ALA A 159 -5.21 -2.66 -7.66
C ALA A 159 -4.28 -1.45 -7.83
N ALA A 160 -4.46 -0.38 -7.03
CA ALA A 160 -3.64 0.83 -7.07
C ALA A 160 -2.15 0.53 -6.79
N CYS A 161 -1.86 -0.43 -5.90
CA CYS A 161 -0.51 -0.88 -5.57
C CYS A 161 0.01 -1.98 -6.51
N ARG A 162 -0.75 -2.38 -7.54
CA ARG A 162 -0.42 -3.46 -8.48
C ARG A 162 -0.22 -4.83 -7.81
N VAL A 163 -0.81 -5.02 -6.66
CA VAL A 163 -0.86 -6.32 -5.99
C VAL A 163 -1.70 -7.29 -6.82
N THR A 164 -2.84 -6.84 -7.37
CA THR A 164 -3.66 -7.63 -8.29
C THR A 164 -2.87 -8.14 -9.51
N ASP A 165 -2.00 -7.30 -10.08
CA ASP A 165 -1.12 -7.69 -11.19
C ASP A 165 -0.10 -8.79 -10.81
N ALA A 166 0.20 -8.91 -9.53
CA ALA A 166 1.15 -9.89 -9.02
C ALA A 166 0.49 -11.24 -8.66
N ILE A 167 -0.75 -11.19 -8.12
CA ILE A 167 -1.43 -12.37 -7.59
C ILE A 167 -2.37 -13.05 -8.59
N TYR A 168 -2.79 -12.33 -9.65
CA TYR A 168 -3.66 -12.90 -10.69
C TYR A 168 -2.91 -13.08 -12.03
N PRO A 169 -3.29 -14.09 -12.82
CA PRO A 169 -2.78 -14.29 -14.18
C PRO A 169 -3.09 -13.10 -15.10
N ARG A 170 -2.20 -12.84 -16.05
CA ARG A 170 -2.31 -11.67 -16.97
C ARG A 170 -3.60 -11.62 -17.79
N ASP A 171 -4.11 -12.78 -18.18
CA ASP A 171 -5.35 -12.92 -18.94
C ASP A 171 -6.60 -12.51 -18.13
N GLN A 172 -6.51 -12.45 -16.81
CA GLN A 172 -7.58 -11.98 -15.93
C GLN A 172 -7.52 -10.49 -15.62
N HIS A 173 -6.41 -9.80 -15.87
CA HIS A 173 -6.21 -8.41 -15.43
C HIS A 173 -7.28 -7.45 -15.95
N GLU A 174 -7.66 -7.55 -17.24
CA GLU A 174 -8.68 -6.66 -17.82
C GLU A 174 -10.08 -6.95 -17.25
N ALA A 175 -10.42 -8.22 -17.01
CA ALA A 175 -11.67 -8.60 -16.37
C ALA A 175 -11.75 -8.10 -14.93
N ILE A 176 -10.66 -8.18 -14.18
CA ILE A 176 -10.56 -7.66 -12.80
C ILE A 176 -10.74 -6.15 -12.77
N LYS A 177 -10.08 -5.39 -13.67
CA LYS A 177 -10.26 -3.94 -13.78
C LYS A 177 -11.70 -3.56 -14.10
N ALA A 178 -12.31 -4.25 -15.08
CA ALA A 178 -13.70 -4.04 -15.43
C ALA A 178 -14.63 -4.30 -14.23
N ARG A 179 -14.37 -5.38 -13.49
CA ARG A 179 -15.16 -5.71 -12.31
C ARG A 179 -15.04 -4.68 -11.20
N ILE A 180 -13.86 -4.15 -10.94
CA ILE A 180 -13.66 -3.06 -9.97
C ILE A 180 -14.47 -1.84 -10.38
N ALA A 181 -14.41 -1.43 -11.66
CA ALA A 181 -15.19 -0.30 -12.19
C ALA A 181 -16.72 -0.51 -12.07
N GLU A 182 -17.22 -1.73 -12.35
CA GLU A 182 -18.63 -2.08 -12.14
C GLU A 182 -19.07 -1.92 -10.68
N LEU A 183 -18.20 -2.33 -9.74
CA LEU A 183 -18.49 -2.21 -8.30
C LEU A 183 -18.54 -0.74 -7.85
N ASP A 184 -17.72 0.13 -8.45
CA ASP A 184 -17.75 1.57 -8.22
C ASP A 184 -19.08 2.19 -8.69
N ASP A 185 -19.50 1.86 -9.91
CA ASP A 185 -20.75 2.34 -10.49
C ASP A 185 -21.98 1.85 -9.71
N ALA A 186 -21.91 0.63 -9.18
CA ALA A 186 -22.98 0.05 -8.35
C ALA A 186 -23.08 0.65 -6.94
N GLY A 187 -22.14 1.54 -6.55
CA GLY A 187 -22.09 2.12 -5.20
C GLY A 187 -21.76 1.09 -4.12
N ALA A 188 -21.12 -0.02 -4.49
CA ALA A 188 -20.74 -1.10 -3.58
C ALA A 188 -19.83 -0.67 -2.43
N ALA A 189 -19.13 0.45 -2.59
CA ALA A 189 -18.31 1.08 -1.57
C ALA A 189 -19.11 1.71 -0.40
N GLY A 190 -20.40 1.49 -0.36
CA GLY A 190 -21.30 1.71 0.78
C GLY A 190 -21.16 3.04 1.52
N ALA A 191 -21.52 4.11 0.91
CA ALA A 191 -21.66 5.50 1.37
C ALA A 191 -20.63 6.43 0.73
N ASN A 192 -21.09 7.55 0.24
CA ASN A 192 -20.39 8.59 -0.52
C ASN A 192 -19.01 9.01 0.04
N VAL A 193 -18.77 8.82 1.34
CA VAL A 193 -17.50 9.18 2.00
C VAL A 193 -16.41 8.15 1.76
N VAL A 194 -16.73 6.86 1.78
CA VAL A 194 -15.74 5.79 1.56
C VAL A 194 -15.35 5.76 0.08
N ALA A 195 -16.30 5.90 -0.83
CA ALA A 195 -16.03 5.97 -2.27
C ALA A 195 -15.15 7.19 -2.62
N ALA A 196 -15.43 8.36 -2.03
CA ALA A 196 -14.60 9.56 -2.21
C ALA A 196 -13.19 9.38 -1.63
N LEU A 197 -13.06 8.73 -0.48
CA LEU A 197 -11.77 8.39 0.13
C LEU A 197 -10.98 7.40 -0.72
N VAL A 198 -11.64 6.38 -1.25
CA VAL A 198 -11.05 5.39 -2.16
C VAL A 198 -10.51 6.09 -3.40
N ALA A 199 -11.34 6.84 -4.12
CA ALA A 199 -10.96 7.53 -5.34
C ALA A 199 -9.80 8.52 -5.14
N GLN A 200 -9.79 9.26 -4.02
CA GLN A 200 -8.70 10.19 -3.69
C GLN A 200 -7.42 9.47 -3.24
N ALA A 201 -7.52 8.38 -2.48
CA ALA A 201 -6.36 7.61 -2.05
C ALA A 201 -5.70 6.88 -3.22
N GLU A 202 -6.48 6.35 -4.16
CA GLU A 202 -5.97 5.78 -5.42
C GLU A 202 -5.24 6.83 -6.24
N THR A 203 -5.84 8.00 -6.43
CA THR A 203 -5.22 9.11 -7.16
C THR A 203 -3.92 9.54 -6.48
N ALA A 204 -3.90 9.64 -5.15
CA ALA A 204 -2.70 9.99 -4.39
C ALA A 204 -1.63 8.91 -4.48
N ALA A 205 -1.99 7.63 -4.36
CA ALA A 205 -1.06 6.51 -4.44
C ALA A 205 -0.47 6.37 -5.85
N VAL A 206 -1.30 6.44 -6.90
CA VAL A 206 -0.86 6.39 -8.31
C VAL A 206 0.02 7.59 -8.65
N THR A 207 -0.36 8.80 -8.25
CA THR A 207 0.43 10.02 -8.52
C THR A 207 1.77 9.96 -7.80
N ALA A 208 1.79 9.52 -6.54
CA ALA A 208 3.02 9.41 -5.76
C ALA A 208 3.94 8.29 -6.31
N ALA A 209 3.38 7.14 -6.71
CA ALA A 209 4.15 6.06 -7.35
C ALA A 209 4.72 6.50 -8.70
N THR A 210 3.96 7.25 -9.50
CA THR A 210 4.41 7.79 -10.79
C THR A 210 5.54 8.81 -10.61
N MET A 211 5.43 9.71 -9.62
CA MET A 211 6.47 10.67 -9.29
C MET A 211 7.74 10.01 -8.76
N ALA A 212 7.62 8.95 -7.96
CA ALA A 212 8.77 8.18 -7.50
C ALA A 212 9.49 7.46 -8.66
N ALA A 213 8.74 6.93 -9.63
CA ALA A 213 9.31 6.29 -10.82
C ALA A 213 10.03 7.30 -11.72
N ILE A 214 9.49 8.52 -11.90
CA ILE A 214 10.12 9.60 -12.68
C ILE A 214 11.42 10.07 -12.00
N THR A 215 11.44 10.25 -10.68
CA THR A 215 12.65 10.63 -9.94
C THR A 215 13.72 9.54 -10.00
N ALA A 216 13.36 8.27 -9.93
CA ALA A 216 14.30 7.16 -10.06
C ALA A 216 14.93 7.11 -11.47
N SER A 217 14.14 7.33 -12.52
CA SER A 217 14.63 7.36 -13.91
C SER A 217 15.52 8.56 -14.21
N THR A 218 15.25 9.74 -13.63
CA THR A 218 16.11 10.93 -13.78
C THR A 218 17.44 10.79 -13.04
N VAL A 219 17.47 10.17 -11.88
CA VAL A 219 18.71 9.88 -11.14
C VAL A 219 19.58 8.86 -11.91
N ALA A 220 18.97 7.84 -12.50
CA ALA A 220 19.68 6.87 -13.34
C ALA A 220 20.28 7.51 -14.60
N ALA A 221 19.54 8.44 -15.24
CA ALA A 221 20.01 9.16 -16.43
C ALA A 221 21.16 10.14 -16.11
N THR A 222 21.13 10.83 -14.97
CA THR A 222 22.21 11.72 -14.54
C THR A 222 23.46 10.96 -14.12
N SER A 223 23.34 9.79 -13.50
CA SER A 223 24.49 8.95 -13.14
C SER A 223 25.21 8.36 -14.37
N SER A 224 24.46 8.00 -15.42
CA SER A 224 25.04 7.52 -16.68
C SER A 224 25.73 8.64 -17.48
N ALA A 225 25.21 9.88 -17.44
CA ALA A 225 25.83 11.03 -18.09
C ALA A 225 27.17 11.45 -17.42
N THR A 226 27.24 11.34 -16.07
CA THR A 226 28.46 11.64 -15.32
C THR A 226 29.56 10.59 -15.56
N ALA A 227 29.20 9.32 -15.72
CA ALA A 227 30.14 8.26 -16.05
C ALA A 227 30.72 8.41 -17.49
N ALA A 228 29.90 8.88 -18.44
CA ALA A 228 30.35 9.15 -19.81
C ALA A 228 31.29 10.37 -19.90
N ALA A 229 31.09 11.39 -19.05
CA ALA A 229 31.96 12.58 -19.03
C ALA A 229 33.35 12.29 -18.40
N CYS A 230 33.45 11.37 -17.44
CA CYS A 230 34.73 10.97 -16.85
C CYS A 230 35.61 10.13 -17.82
N SER A 231 35.00 9.38 -18.75
CA SER A 231 35.76 8.58 -19.72
C SER A 231 36.33 9.39 -20.91
N ALA A 232 35.78 10.59 -21.16
CA ALA A 232 36.26 11.46 -22.26
C ALA A 232 37.45 12.34 -21.88
N SER A 233 37.79 12.51 -20.59
CA SER A 233 38.90 13.36 -20.14
C SER A 233 40.27 12.67 -20.10
N THR A 234 40.36 11.36 -20.35
CA THR A 234 41.61 10.60 -20.23
C THR A 234 42.37 10.40 -21.56
N VAL A 235 41.89 10.96 -22.68
CA VAL A 235 42.51 10.77 -24.03
C VAL A 235 43.27 11.99 -24.53
N ALA A 236 43.39 13.08 -23.76
CA ALA A 236 44.02 14.33 -24.22
C ALA A 236 45.35 14.67 -23.53
N CYS A 237 46.17 13.66 -23.16
CA CYS A 237 47.56 13.85 -22.75
C CYS A 237 48.42 12.71 -23.30
N HIS A 238 48.78 12.82 -24.57
CA HIS A 238 50.04 12.29 -25.13
C HIS A 238 50.41 13.13 -26.35
#